data_1c845035de9503650f4b498e4ad227d5
#
_entry.id   1c845035de9503650f4b498e4ad227d5
#
_cell.length_a   1.000
_cell.length_b   1.000
_cell.length_c   1.000
_cell.angle_alpha   90.00
_cell.angle_beta   90.00
_cell.angle_gamma   90.00
#
_symmetry.space_group_name_H-M   'P 1'
#
loop_
_entity.id
_entity.type
_entity.pdbx_description
1 polymer ?
#
loop_
_entity_poly.entity_id
_entity_poly.type
_entity_poly.pdbx_seq_one_letter_code
_entity_poly.pdbx_strand_id
1 'polypeptide(L)'
;QGLWANGVSTPWNGDYHTNINIQMNHWPLEQAGLSELYQPLTTLMERLIPSGEASARTFYGDEADGWVLHMMTNVWNYTAPGEHPSWGATNTGGAWLCAHLWEHYLYTQDKDYLRRIYPVLKGAARFFSSTTVQEPSHGWLVTAPTSSPENSFYVPGDSVTPVSLSLIHI
;
A
#
# COMPACT_ATOMS: atom_id res chain seq x y z
N GLN A 1 1.97 -1.36 -17.34
CA GLN A 1 1.47 -2.01 -16.15
C GLN A 1 -0.03 -1.88 -16.09
N GLY A 2 -0.72 -2.96 -15.71
CA GLY A 2 -2.16 -3.01 -15.59
C GLY A 2 -2.92 -2.80 -16.89
N LEU A 3 -2.75 -1.68 -17.54
CA LEU A 3 -3.48 -1.32 -18.77
C LEU A 3 -2.77 -1.72 -20.07
N TRP A 4 -1.50 -2.07 -20.02
CA TRP A 4 -0.69 -2.36 -21.20
C TRP A 4 -0.25 -3.82 -21.22
N ALA A 5 -1.13 -4.65 -21.77
CA ALA A 5 -0.79 -6.03 -22.08
C ALA A 5 -0.27 -6.09 -23.52
N ASN A 6 0.98 -6.47 -23.70
CA ASN A 6 1.54 -6.71 -25.03
C ASN A 6 1.27 -8.17 -25.48
N GLY A 7 0.04 -8.65 -25.24
CA GLY A 7 -0.38 -10.00 -25.56
C GLY A 7 -1.39 -10.57 -24.57
N VAL A 8 -1.80 -11.82 -24.78
CA VAL A 8 -2.77 -12.52 -23.92
C VAL A 8 -2.14 -12.92 -22.56
N SER A 9 -0.84 -13.22 -22.58
CA SER A 9 -0.07 -13.46 -21.36
C SER A 9 0.73 -12.22 -21.00
N THR A 10 0.47 -11.68 -19.83
CA THR A 10 1.08 -10.43 -19.37
C THR A 10 2.04 -10.67 -18.22
N PRO A 11 3.18 -9.96 -18.16
CA PRO A 11 4.02 -9.96 -16.97
C PRO A 11 3.20 -9.56 -15.74
N TRP A 12 3.45 -10.21 -14.60
CA TRP A 12 2.81 -9.92 -13.31
C TRP A 12 1.27 -9.86 -13.39
N ASN A 13 0.66 -10.75 -14.16
CA ASN A 13 -0.81 -10.86 -14.36
C ASN A 13 -1.49 -9.57 -14.86
N GLY A 14 -0.73 -8.57 -15.33
CA GLY A 14 -1.25 -7.28 -15.77
C GLY A 14 -1.84 -6.42 -14.65
N ASP A 15 -1.50 -6.67 -13.40
CA ASP A 15 -1.97 -5.91 -12.26
C ASP A 15 -1.28 -4.54 -12.11
N TYR A 16 -1.80 -3.72 -11.17
CA TYR A 16 -1.18 -2.47 -10.75
C TYR A 16 -0.30 -2.75 -9.53
N HIS A 17 1.01 -2.84 -9.73
CA HIS A 17 1.96 -3.02 -8.64
C HIS A 17 2.09 -1.76 -7.80
N THR A 18 1.73 -1.86 -6.52
CA THR A 18 1.78 -0.80 -5.51
C THR A 18 3.04 -0.88 -4.65
N ASN A 19 3.97 -1.74 -5.02
CA ASN A 19 5.33 -1.77 -4.51
C ASN A 19 6.27 -1.09 -5.50
N ILE A 20 6.43 0.20 -5.38
CA ILE A 20 7.26 1.13 -6.15
C ILE A 20 6.79 1.44 -7.59
N ASN A 21 6.18 0.52 -8.33
CA ASN A 21 5.92 0.73 -9.76
C ASN A 21 4.91 1.86 -10.02
N ILE A 22 3.75 1.85 -9.37
CA ILE A 22 2.79 2.95 -9.47
C ILE A 22 3.40 4.25 -8.93
N GLN A 23 4.12 4.17 -7.83
CA GLN A 23 4.78 5.32 -7.22
C GLN A 23 5.75 5.99 -8.20
N MET A 24 6.67 5.21 -8.78
CA MET A 24 7.63 5.73 -9.76
C MET A 24 6.95 6.39 -10.97
N ASN A 25 5.83 5.84 -11.43
CA ASN A 25 5.08 6.41 -12.55
C ASN A 25 4.52 7.82 -12.23
N HIS A 26 4.33 8.13 -10.95
CA HIS A 26 3.76 9.41 -10.52
C HIS A 26 4.81 10.42 -10.01
N TRP A 27 6.04 9.99 -9.73
CA TRP A 27 7.07 10.88 -9.19
C TRP A 27 7.35 12.15 -10.01
N PRO A 28 7.37 12.11 -11.36
CA PRO A 28 7.70 13.30 -12.14
C PRO A 28 6.51 14.24 -12.39
N LEU A 29 5.29 13.91 -11.97
CA LEU A 29 4.08 14.61 -12.43
C LEU A 29 4.08 16.09 -12.08
N GLU A 30 4.39 16.44 -10.84
CA GLU A 30 4.38 17.83 -10.41
C GLU A 30 5.52 18.63 -11.06
N GLN A 31 6.72 18.08 -11.08
CA GLN A 31 7.88 18.71 -11.68
C GLN A 31 7.75 18.90 -13.20
N ALA A 32 7.01 18.01 -13.84
CA ALA A 32 6.73 18.06 -15.26
C ALA A 32 5.50 18.94 -15.64
N GLY A 33 4.81 19.51 -14.64
CA GLY A 33 3.60 20.31 -14.86
C GLY A 33 2.40 19.48 -15.31
N LEU A 34 2.31 18.23 -14.88
CA LEU A 34 1.26 17.26 -15.23
C LEU A 34 0.36 16.96 -14.03
N SER A 35 0.10 17.93 -13.18
CA SER A 35 -0.67 17.80 -11.94
C SER A 35 -2.05 17.19 -12.14
N GLU A 36 -2.70 17.43 -13.26
CA GLU A 36 -4.02 16.88 -13.57
C GLU A 36 -4.03 15.33 -13.66
N LEU A 37 -2.87 14.71 -13.90
CA LEU A 37 -2.75 13.25 -13.95
C LEU A 37 -2.81 12.60 -12.57
N TYR A 38 -2.82 13.36 -11.48
CA TYR A 38 -3.13 12.84 -10.15
C TYR A 38 -4.62 12.48 -9.96
N GLN A 39 -5.54 13.02 -10.77
CA GLN A 39 -6.96 12.74 -10.62
C GLN A 39 -7.33 11.25 -10.78
N PRO A 40 -6.79 10.51 -11.76
CA PRO A 40 -7.03 9.07 -11.84
C PRO A 40 -6.52 8.29 -10.63
N LEU A 41 -5.33 8.64 -10.10
CA LEU A 41 -4.77 8.02 -8.91
C LEU A 41 -5.65 8.30 -7.68
N THR A 42 -6.07 9.54 -7.49
CA THR A 42 -6.96 9.93 -6.39
C THR A 42 -8.26 9.14 -6.44
N THR A 43 -8.88 9.05 -7.62
CA THR A 43 -10.13 8.30 -7.81
C THR A 43 -9.94 6.80 -7.55
N LEU A 44 -8.80 6.23 -7.98
CA LEU A 44 -8.48 4.84 -7.67
C LEU A 44 -8.41 4.63 -6.17
N MET A 45 -7.68 5.47 -5.44
CA MET A 45 -7.50 5.31 -4.00
C MET A 45 -8.82 5.46 -3.22
N GLU A 46 -9.69 6.39 -3.63
CA GLU A 46 -11.04 6.49 -3.06
C GLU A 46 -11.86 5.20 -3.24
N ARG A 47 -11.75 4.57 -4.40
CA ARG A 47 -12.46 3.31 -4.70
C ARG A 47 -11.89 2.10 -3.97
N LEU A 48 -10.64 2.14 -3.57
CA LEU A 48 -9.98 1.06 -2.82
C LEU A 48 -10.43 0.99 -1.36
N ILE A 49 -10.99 2.07 -0.80
CA ILE A 49 -11.33 2.13 0.63
C ILE A 49 -12.25 0.98 1.07
N PRO A 50 -13.41 0.71 0.44
CA PRO A 50 -14.31 -0.34 0.91
C PRO A 50 -13.68 -1.74 0.93
N SER A 51 -12.95 -2.10 -0.13
CA SER A 51 -12.24 -3.39 -0.18
C SER A 51 -11.04 -3.42 0.76
N GLY A 52 -10.36 -2.29 0.93
CA GLY A 52 -9.25 -2.13 1.88
C GLY A 52 -9.68 -2.27 3.34
N GLU A 53 -10.84 -1.76 3.71
CA GLU A 53 -11.45 -1.97 5.04
C GLU A 53 -11.84 -3.44 5.27
N ALA A 54 -12.39 -4.09 4.25
CA ALA A 54 -12.69 -5.51 4.32
C ALA A 54 -11.40 -6.34 4.48
N SER A 55 -10.35 -6.03 3.72
CA SER A 55 -9.05 -6.69 3.86
C SER A 55 -8.41 -6.43 5.21
N ALA A 56 -8.51 -5.21 5.75
CA ALA A 56 -8.00 -4.91 7.09
C ALA A 56 -8.63 -5.83 8.14
N ARG A 57 -9.93 -5.92 8.20
CA ARG A 57 -10.63 -6.80 9.15
C ARG A 57 -10.34 -8.28 8.91
N THR A 58 -10.31 -8.73 7.66
CA THR A 58 -10.11 -10.15 7.33
C THR A 58 -8.72 -10.65 7.71
N PHE A 59 -7.68 -9.85 7.49
CA PHE A 59 -6.29 -10.29 7.66
C PHE A 59 -5.62 -9.82 8.95
N TYR A 60 -6.16 -8.78 9.61
CA TYR A 60 -5.58 -8.19 10.82
C TYR A 60 -6.52 -8.23 12.03
N GLY A 61 -7.73 -8.77 11.88
CA GLY A 61 -8.71 -8.95 12.95
C GLY A 61 -9.81 -7.89 12.94
N ASP A 62 -10.90 -8.20 13.63
CA ASP A 62 -12.12 -7.36 13.64
C ASP A 62 -11.90 -5.96 14.20
N GLU A 63 -10.89 -5.79 15.04
CA GLU A 63 -10.51 -4.49 15.64
C GLU A 63 -9.68 -3.61 14.69
N ALA A 64 -9.27 -4.13 13.52
CA ALA A 64 -8.54 -3.35 12.55
C ALA A 64 -9.43 -2.26 11.96
N ASP A 65 -8.97 -1.01 12.09
CA ASP A 65 -9.70 0.19 11.68
C ASP A 65 -9.02 0.85 10.47
N GLY A 66 -9.82 1.51 9.64
CA GLY A 66 -9.31 2.09 8.40
C GLY A 66 -9.12 1.06 7.29
N TRP A 67 -8.25 1.35 6.33
CA TRP A 67 -8.09 0.52 5.13
C TRP A 67 -6.62 0.21 4.83
N VAL A 68 -6.38 -0.93 4.20
CA VAL A 68 -5.06 -1.41 3.77
C VAL A 68 -5.08 -1.74 2.27
N LEU A 69 -3.96 -1.47 1.61
CA LEU A 69 -3.65 -1.99 0.28
C LEU A 69 -2.29 -2.67 0.37
N HIS A 70 -2.26 -3.92 -0.06
CA HIS A 70 -1.03 -4.69 -0.12
C HIS A 70 -0.25 -4.41 -1.41
N MET A 71 0.50 -5.37 -1.90
CA MET A 71 1.46 -5.19 -2.98
C MET A 71 0.84 -4.87 -4.33
N MET A 72 -0.41 -5.23 -4.58
CA MET A 72 -1.03 -5.10 -5.89
C MET A 72 -2.50 -4.74 -5.80
N THR A 73 -2.99 -4.11 -6.86
CA THR A 73 -4.41 -3.90 -7.10
C THR A 73 -4.75 -4.11 -8.58
N ASN A 74 -6.01 -4.00 -8.92
CA ASN A 74 -6.51 -4.14 -10.28
C ASN A 74 -7.79 -3.31 -10.48
N VAL A 75 -8.40 -3.41 -11.65
CA VAL A 75 -9.64 -2.69 -11.99
C VAL A 75 -10.84 -3.10 -11.11
N TRP A 76 -10.73 -4.21 -10.40
CA TRP A 76 -11.75 -4.73 -9.48
C TRP A 76 -11.50 -4.31 -8.03
N ASN A 77 -10.56 -3.40 -7.79
CA ASN A 77 -10.18 -2.89 -6.47
C ASN A 77 -9.66 -3.98 -5.51
N TYR A 78 -8.85 -4.90 -6.02
CA TYR A 78 -8.19 -5.91 -5.18
C TYR A 78 -7.26 -5.24 -4.16
N THR A 79 -7.33 -5.63 -2.91
CA THR A 79 -6.54 -5.04 -1.81
C THR A 79 -5.90 -6.06 -0.87
N ALA A 80 -6.28 -7.35 -0.99
CA ALA A 80 -5.77 -8.42 -0.14
C ALA A 80 -4.27 -8.70 -0.38
N PRO A 81 -3.61 -9.47 0.51
CA PRO A 81 -2.25 -9.94 0.28
C PRO A 81 -2.12 -10.69 -1.05
N GLY A 82 -0.94 -10.60 -1.65
CA GLY A 82 -0.65 -11.31 -2.89
C GLY A 82 -0.40 -12.81 -2.70
N GLU A 83 -0.02 -13.47 -3.78
CA GLU A 83 0.06 -14.94 -3.90
C GLU A 83 1.08 -15.59 -2.96
N HIS A 84 2.17 -14.88 -2.62
CA HIS A 84 3.22 -15.42 -1.77
C HIS A 84 3.60 -14.44 -0.65
N PRO A 85 3.74 -14.90 0.59
CA PRO A 85 3.95 -14.02 1.74
C PRO A 85 5.22 -13.18 1.67
N SER A 86 6.30 -13.70 1.05
CA SER A 86 7.60 -13.00 1.00
C SER A 86 7.54 -11.65 0.28
N TRP A 87 6.56 -11.45 -0.59
CA TRP A 87 6.35 -10.19 -1.30
C TRP A 87 4.90 -9.70 -1.20
N GLY A 88 3.93 -10.61 -1.19
CA GLY A 88 2.52 -10.25 -1.19
C GLY A 88 1.97 -9.74 0.14
N ALA A 89 2.66 -9.98 1.26
CA ALA A 89 2.22 -9.57 2.58
C ALA A 89 2.65 -8.15 2.98
N THR A 90 3.28 -7.38 2.08
CA THR A 90 3.56 -5.97 2.36
C THR A 90 2.26 -5.20 2.50
N ASN A 91 2.09 -4.47 3.59
CA ASN A 91 0.86 -3.75 3.92
C ASN A 91 1.00 -2.22 3.75
N THR A 92 2.09 -1.77 3.16
CA THR A 92 2.42 -0.33 3.06
C THR A 92 1.99 0.30 1.74
N GLY A 93 1.48 -0.46 0.76
CA GLY A 93 1.15 0.04 -0.58
C GLY A 93 0.20 1.24 -0.56
N GLY A 94 -0.89 1.15 0.20
CA GLY A 94 -1.85 2.24 0.33
C GLY A 94 -1.27 3.48 1.02
N ALA A 95 -0.54 3.28 2.11
CA ALA A 95 0.08 4.39 2.84
C ALA A 95 1.14 5.11 1.99
N TRP A 96 1.93 4.36 1.22
CA TRP A 96 2.90 4.96 0.31
C TRP A 96 2.23 5.78 -0.79
N LEU A 97 1.14 5.30 -1.37
CA LEU A 97 0.35 6.08 -2.33
C LEU A 97 -0.29 7.33 -1.70
N CYS A 98 -0.62 7.31 -0.42
CA CYS A 98 -1.09 8.49 0.30
C CYS A 98 -0.05 9.64 0.29
N ALA A 99 1.24 9.31 0.33
CA ALA A 99 2.30 10.33 0.22
C ALA A 99 2.23 11.12 -1.10
N HIS A 100 1.83 10.46 -2.21
CA HIS A 100 1.66 11.11 -3.50
C HIS A 100 0.47 12.08 -3.51
N LEU A 101 -0.65 11.70 -2.90
CA LEU A 101 -1.79 12.61 -2.75
C LEU A 101 -1.43 13.82 -1.89
N TRP A 102 -0.66 13.60 -0.84
CA TRP A 102 -0.17 14.67 0.01
C TRP A 102 0.80 15.60 -0.75
N GLU A 103 1.72 15.04 -1.54
CA GLU A 103 2.63 15.81 -2.39
C GLU A 103 1.87 16.71 -3.37
N HIS A 104 0.86 16.18 -4.05
CA HIS A 104 0.02 16.99 -4.93
C HIS A 104 -0.62 18.17 -4.19
N TYR A 105 -1.12 17.94 -2.97
CA TYR A 105 -1.61 19.04 -2.14
C TYR A 105 -0.51 20.06 -1.81
N LEU A 106 0.71 19.62 -1.49
CA LEU A 106 1.82 20.53 -1.19
C LEU A 106 2.18 21.44 -2.37
N TYR A 107 2.10 20.95 -3.59
CA TYR A 107 2.35 21.74 -4.80
C TYR A 107 1.19 22.67 -5.14
N THR A 108 -0.03 22.22 -5.02
CA THR A 108 -1.21 23.00 -5.45
C THR A 108 -1.79 23.91 -4.37
N GLN A 109 -1.60 23.58 -3.09
CA GLN A 109 -2.23 24.21 -1.93
C GLN A 109 -3.77 24.28 -2.03
N ASP A 110 -4.37 23.39 -2.83
CA ASP A 110 -5.81 23.27 -3.02
C ASP A 110 -6.47 22.65 -1.79
N LYS A 111 -7.19 23.48 -1.04
CA LYS A 111 -7.89 23.06 0.18
C LYS A 111 -9.12 22.18 -0.09
N ASP A 112 -9.73 22.30 -1.25
CA ASP A 112 -10.86 21.46 -1.64
C ASP A 112 -10.34 20.05 -2.01
N TYR A 113 -9.23 19.98 -2.70
CA TYR A 113 -8.52 18.73 -2.90
C TYR A 113 -8.12 18.10 -1.55
N LEU A 114 -7.54 18.86 -0.63
CA LEU A 114 -7.19 18.35 0.70
C LEU A 114 -8.41 17.77 1.43
N ARG A 115 -9.55 18.45 1.41
CA ARG A 115 -10.78 17.92 2.02
C ARG A 115 -11.22 16.60 1.38
N ARG A 116 -11.06 16.48 0.07
CA ARG A 116 -11.37 15.25 -0.69
C ARG A 116 -10.47 14.09 -0.27
N ILE A 117 -9.15 14.30 -0.19
CA ILE A 117 -8.19 13.22 0.12
C ILE A 117 -8.07 12.91 1.62
N TYR A 118 -8.49 13.83 2.50
CA TYR A 118 -8.32 13.66 3.94
C TYR A 118 -8.89 12.35 4.49
N PRO A 119 -10.09 11.88 4.08
CA PRO A 119 -10.60 10.57 4.50
C PRO A 119 -9.71 9.40 4.07
N VAL A 120 -9.11 9.48 2.88
CA VAL A 120 -8.17 8.47 2.36
C VAL A 120 -6.94 8.38 3.25
N LEU A 121 -6.28 9.53 3.51
CA LEU A 121 -5.11 9.64 4.37
C LEU A 121 -5.39 9.17 5.79
N LYS A 122 -6.50 9.66 6.37
CA LYS A 122 -6.93 9.31 7.72
C LYS A 122 -7.20 7.82 7.87
N GLY A 123 -7.88 7.20 6.89
CA GLY A 123 -8.17 5.77 6.92
C GLY A 123 -6.90 4.92 6.87
N ALA A 124 -5.93 5.27 6.03
CA ALA A 124 -4.64 4.58 5.98
C ALA A 124 -3.86 4.73 7.30
N ALA A 125 -3.85 5.91 7.92
CA ALA A 125 -3.21 6.13 9.22
C ALA A 125 -3.89 5.33 10.34
N ARG A 126 -5.23 5.26 10.35
CA ARG A 126 -6.00 4.47 11.34
C ARG A 126 -5.67 2.99 11.24
N PHE A 127 -5.46 2.45 10.05
CA PHE A 127 -5.04 1.07 9.88
C PHE A 127 -3.77 0.78 10.66
N PHE A 128 -2.70 1.55 10.46
CA PHE A 128 -1.45 1.33 11.20
C PHE A 128 -1.62 1.57 12.70
N SER A 129 -2.36 2.60 13.10
CA SER A 129 -2.60 2.88 14.51
C SER A 129 -3.33 1.73 15.25
N SER A 130 -4.20 0.98 14.54
CA SER A 130 -4.96 -0.13 15.11
C SER A 130 -4.27 -1.50 15.00
N THR A 131 -3.32 -1.65 14.07
CA THR A 131 -2.71 -2.96 13.74
C THR A 131 -1.25 -3.08 14.12
N THR A 132 -0.57 -1.99 14.50
CA THR A 132 0.79 -2.09 15.06
C THR A 132 0.76 -2.78 16.41
N VAL A 133 1.77 -3.62 16.64
CA VAL A 133 1.96 -4.35 17.90
C VAL A 133 3.25 -3.92 18.59
N GLN A 134 3.30 -4.07 19.90
CA GLN A 134 4.51 -3.76 20.64
C GLN A 134 5.46 -4.95 20.61
N GLU A 135 6.66 -4.73 20.11
CA GLU A 135 7.74 -5.72 20.12
C GLU A 135 8.25 -5.88 21.56
N PRO A 136 8.34 -7.12 22.10
CA PRO A 136 8.53 -7.34 23.54
C PRO A 136 9.93 -7.01 24.07
N SER A 137 10.97 -7.00 23.22
CA SER A 137 12.35 -6.79 23.68
C SER A 137 12.69 -5.32 23.94
N HIS A 138 12.16 -4.41 23.11
CA HIS A 138 12.48 -2.98 23.16
C HIS A 138 11.24 -2.10 23.39
N GLY A 139 10.05 -2.69 23.27
CA GLY A 139 8.80 -1.94 23.39
C GLY A 139 8.46 -1.08 22.15
N TRP A 140 9.09 -1.33 21.01
CA TRP A 140 8.82 -0.59 19.79
C TRP A 140 7.49 -0.99 19.17
N LEU A 141 6.80 -0.03 18.55
CA LEU A 141 5.65 -0.33 17.72
C LEU A 141 6.13 -0.82 16.35
N VAL A 142 5.64 -1.99 15.94
CA VAL A 142 6.04 -2.65 14.69
C VAL A 142 4.82 -3.17 13.95
N THR A 143 4.96 -3.33 12.65
CA THR A 143 3.96 -4.01 11.82
C THR A 143 4.21 -5.51 11.83
N ALA A 144 3.18 -6.31 12.16
CA ALA A 144 3.24 -7.77 12.14
C ALA A 144 1.82 -8.36 11.89
N PRO A 145 1.64 -9.23 10.87
CA PRO A 145 2.63 -9.65 9.89
C PRO A 145 2.89 -8.59 8.81
N THR A 146 4.10 -8.59 8.26
CA THR A 146 4.45 -7.75 7.11
C THR A 146 5.63 -8.35 6.35
N SER A 147 5.84 -7.92 5.11
CA SER A 147 7.03 -8.24 4.35
C SER A 147 7.69 -6.97 3.82
N SER A 148 9.00 -7.03 3.62
CA SER A 148 9.76 -6.00 2.90
C SER A 148 10.13 -6.58 1.53
N PRO A 149 9.32 -6.36 0.51
CA PRO A 149 9.57 -7.00 -0.79
C PRO A 149 10.83 -6.40 -1.44
N GLU A 150 11.66 -7.20 -2.07
CA GLU A 150 11.58 -8.66 -2.07
C GLU A 150 12.70 -9.26 -1.22
N ASN A 151 12.83 -8.81 0.01
CA ASN A 151 13.87 -9.25 0.94
C ASN A 151 13.39 -10.46 1.74
N SER A 152 14.35 -11.30 2.10
CA SER A 152 14.11 -12.46 2.94
C SER A 152 15.33 -12.75 3.82
N PHE A 153 15.12 -13.46 4.93
CA PHE A 153 16.19 -13.89 5.80
C PHE A 153 15.97 -15.36 6.21
N TYR A 154 17.05 -16.02 6.56
CA TYR A 154 16.98 -17.38 7.06
C TYR A 154 17.02 -17.40 8.59
N VAL A 155 16.13 -18.18 9.19
CA VAL A 155 16.22 -18.49 10.61
C VAL A 155 17.12 -19.72 10.78
N PRO A 156 18.19 -19.66 11.57
CA PRO A 156 19.05 -20.81 11.80
C PRO A 156 18.25 -22.01 12.33
N GLY A 157 18.38 -23.16 11.64
CA GLY A 157 17.66 -24.39 12.00
C GLY A 157 16.31 -24.57 11.32
N ASP A 158 15.84 -23.61 10.55
CA ASP A 158 14.60 -23.73 9.77
C ASP A 158 14.94 -24.03 8.30
N SER A 159 14.34 -25.10 7.77
CA SER A 159 14.43 -25.45 6.35
C SER A 159 13.33 -24.82 5.50
N VAL A 160 12.46 -24.04 6.13
CA VAL A 160 11.29 -23.42 5.49
C VAL A 160 11.60 -22.00 5.08
N THR A 161 11.06 -21.63 3.98
CA THR A 161 11.12 -20.39 3.22
C THR A 161 11.26 -19.12 4.07
N PRO A 162 12.14 -18.23 3.64
CA PRO A 162 12.41 -16.98 4.33
C PRO A 162 11.15 -16.13 4.53
N VAL A 163 10.90 -15.74 5.76
CA VAL A 163 9.90 -14.73 6.10
C VAL A 163 10.61 -13.39 6.17
N SER A 164 10.14 -12.44 5.39
CA SER A 164 10.64 -11.07 5.47
C SER A 164 9.86 -10.34 6.57
N LEU A 165 10.57 -9.89 7.60
CA LEU A 165 10.03 -8.94 8.58
C LEU A 165 10.60 -7.56 8.27
N SER A 166 9.74 -6.63 7.92
CA SER A 166 10.11 -5.21 7.91
C SER A 166 9.72 -4.62 9.25
N LEU A 167 10.71 -4.21 10.03
CA LEU A 167 10.49 -3.39 11.21
C LEU A 167 10.38 -1.94 10.75
N ILE A 168 9.18 -1.40 10.74
CA ILE A 168 8.98 0.03 10.58
C ILE A 168 8.95 0.62 11.98
N HIS A 169 9.97 1.41 12.31
CA HIS A 169 9.96 2.24 13.49
C HIS A 169 9.05 3.44 13.21
N ILE A 170 7.98 3.56 13.97
CA ILE A 170 7.11 4.74 13.96
C ILE A 170 7.45 5.57 15.20
#